data_3d4931a5f3341b2a9836e0eac6f82a9e
#
_entry.id   3d4931a5f3341b2a9836e0eac6f82a9e
#
_cell.length_a   1.000
_cell.length_b   1.000
_cell.length_c   1.000
_cell.angle_alpha   90.00
_cell.angle_beta   90.00
_cell.angle_gamma   90.00
#
_symmetry.space_group_name_H-M   'P 1'
#
loop_
_entity.id
_entity.type
_entity.pdbx_description
1 polymer ?
#
loop_
_entity_poly.entity_id
_entity_poly.type
_entity_poly.pdbx_seq_one_letter_code
_entity_poly.pdbx_strand_id
1 'polypeptide(L)'
;MQELDIVDPLATPDPLAELCKLARVERPEEVGRNGPLIAARATDANSGEAALRLFEIVYGRDSLMAALFVGDLFPLLREATVLYLADYQGQRYDAWHEEEPGRIAHMIWNPNRDTNLGYPYFGTVDATPHFISAAMHAIQARPTFEGEIRHALAAAVAWLLRRLASDNLGLLSHQRVNSHGIANQVWKDSWDSMSHVDGTVANHTAPVASLEAQALAYDALVEVGELHAADRLARSVEKHFWLGDFYAIGVDRDPATGAPRPLSTRASNMGWLLRSRLLDGREDRQRRIVELLFSDEFLAESGVRTLSNREVRFRSRSYHNGTVWPHDNYLISLGLEQRGFVDEAQELRRRLASFCRATHRFPEFVGGGGPDEAPFTKRIVDVYDTINDRPNRIEQPPQEIVCWTVAAMVAVEHAGG
;
A
#
# COMPACT_ATOMS: atom_id res chain seq x y z
N MET A 1 -0.28 -17.71 -46.54
CA MET A 1 -1.33 -17.02 -45.79
C MET A 1 -1.01 -17.27 -44.33
N GLN A 2 -0.40 -16.31 -43.67
CA GLN A 2 -0.22 -16.34 -42.22
C GLN A 2 -1.61 -16.08 -41.62
N GLU A 3 -2.11 -17.00 -40.81
CA GLU A 3 -3.21 -16.72 -39.91
C GLU A 3 -2.78 -15.60 -39.00
N LEU A 4 -3.37 -14.44 -39.18
CA LEU A 4 -3.36 -13.38 -38.18
C LEU A 4 -4.18 -13.93 -36.99
N ASP A 5 -3.52 -14.23 -35.89
CA ASP A 5 -4.19 -14.46 -34.60
C ASP A 5 -5.07 -13.24 -34.32
N ILE A 6 -6.38 -13.42 -34.53
CA ILE A 6 -7.37 -12.43 -34.12
C ILE A 6 -7.42 -12.54 -32.60
N VAL A 7 -6.62 -11.72 -31.93
CA VAL A 7 -6.71 -11.54 -30.47
C VAL A 7 -8.12 -11.02 -30.21
N ASP A 8 -8.91 -11.82 -29.50
CA ASP A 8 -10.25 -11.41 -29.04
C ASP A 8 -10.08 -10.12 -28.21
N PRO A 9 -10.60 -8.97 -28.67
CA PRO A 9 -10.44 -7.70 -27.95
C PRO A 9 -11.13 -7.70 -26.57
N LEU A 10 -11.86 -8.75 -26.22
CA LEU A 10 -12.55 -8.95 -24.95
C LEU A 10 -11.87 -10.01 -24.06
N ALA A 11 -10.76 -10.62 -24.49
CA ALA A 11 -10.04 -11.56 -23.65
C ALA A 11 -9.48 -10.85 -22.40
N THR A 12 -9.64 -11.48 -21.24
CA THR A 12 -8.99 -11.00 -20.00
C THR A 12 -7.48 -11.04 -20.20
N PRO A 13 -6.73 -9.96 -19.92
CA PRO A 13 -5.29 -9.98 -20.04
C PRO A 13 -4.71 -11.10 -19.18
N ASP A 14 -3.69 -11.79 -19.69
CA ASP A 14 -2.92 -12.76 -18.93
C ASP A 14 -2.08 -12.02 -17.87
N PRO A 15 -2.29 -12.26 -16.55
CA PRO A 15 -1.55 -11.56 -15.51
C PRO A 15 -0.04 -11.82 -15.58
N LEU A 16 0.39 -13.01 -16.02
CA LEU A 16 1.80 -13.32 -16.17
C LEU A 16 2.44 -12.54 -17.32
N ALA A 17 1.75 -12.41 -18.46
CA ALA A 17 2.20 -11.56 -19.57
C ALA A 17 2.29 -10.09 -19.17
N GLU A 18 1.34 -9.57 -18.38
CA GLU A 18 1.40 -8.21 -17.87
C GLU A 18 2.52 -8.01 -16.83
N LEU A 19 2.80 -9.02 -16.00
CA LEU A 19 3.95 -9.00 -15.09
C LEU A 19 5.26 -8.87 -15.87
N CYS A 20 5.44 -9.62 -16.96
CA CYS A 20 6.61 -9.52 -17.83
C CYS A 20 6.76 -8.09 -18.42
N LYS A 21 5.68 -7.48 -18.88
CA LYS A 21 5.70 -6.12 -19.41
C LYS A 21 6.10 -5.09 -18.35
N LEU A 22 5.55 -5.21 -17.12
CA LEU A 22 5.91 -4.35 -15.99
C LEU A 22 7.36 -4.57 -15.53
N ALA A 23 7.88 -5.79 -15.67
CA ALA A 23 9.28 -6.15 -15.43
C ALA A 23 10.21 -5.80 -16.60
N ARG A 24 9.67 -5.37 -17.74
CA ARG A 24 10.43 -5.02 -18.97
C ARG A 24 11.25 -6.21 -19.49
N VAL A 25 10.66 -7.40 -19.49
CA VAL A 25 11.25 -8.65 -19.97
C VAL A 25 10.29 -9.38 -20.93
N GLU A 26 10.82 -10.32 -21.72
CA GLU A 26 10.01 -11.07 -22.67
C GLU A 26 9.44 -12.36 -22.07
N ARG A 27 10.13 -12.93 -21.07
CA ARG A 27 9.81 -14.26 -20.53
C ARG A 27 9.70 -14.24 -19.01
N PRO A 28 8.79 -15.06 -18.43
CA PRO A 28 8.56 -15.11 -16.98
C PRO A 28 9.82 -15.42 -16.16
N GLU A 29 10.69 -16.30 -16.63
CA GLU A 29 11.93 -16.65 -15.93
C GLU A 29 12.96 -15.49 -15.85
N GLU A 30 12.73 -14.41 -16.57
CA GLU A 30 13.54 -13.19 -16.56
C GLU A 30 13.00 -12.11 -15.64
N VAL A 31 11.82 -12.33 -15.02
CA VAL A 31 11.22 -11.34 -14.10
C VAL A 31 12.17 -11.03 -12.94
N GLY A 32 12.51 -9.76 -12.81
CA GLY A 32 13.54 -9.24 -11.89
C GLY A 32 14.90 -8.97 -12.56
N ARG A 33 15.18 -9.47 -13.76
CA ARG A 33 16.48 -9.26 -14.46
C ARG A 33 16.80 -7.80 -14.69
N ASN A 34 15.77 -6.99 -15.00
CA ASN A 34 15.89 -5.56 -15.27
C ASN A 34 15.56 -4.68 -14.06
N GLY A 35 15.60 -5.26 -12.85
CA GLY A 35 15.28 -4.55 -11.61
C GLY A 35 13.80 -4.69 -11.19
N PRO A 36 13.29 -3.76 -10.38
CA PRO A 36 11.91 -3.80 -9.88
C PRO A 36 10.88 -3.55 -10.98
N LEU A 37 9.62 -3.88 -10.67
CA LEU A 37 8.49 -3.52 -11.51
C LEU A 37 8.30 -1.99 -11.53
N ILE A 38 7.88 -1.45 -12.67
CA ILE A 38 7.29 -0.11 -12.71
C ILE A 38 5.89 -0.15 -12.06
N ALA A 39 5.46 0.96 -11.45
CA ALA A 39 4.23 0.96 -10.65
C ALA A 39 2.98 0.71 -11.49
N ALA A 40 2.88 1.33 -12.67
CA ALA A 40 1.74 1.10 -13.56
C ALA A 40 2.12 1.35 -15.02
N ARG A 41 1.27 0.88 -15.92
CA ARG A 41 1.31 1.21 -17.35
C ARG A 41 -0.10 1.42 -17.91
N ALA A 42 -0.22 2.20 -18.97
CA ALA A 42 -1.45 2.30 -19.74
C ALA A 42 -1.63 1.05 -20.63
N THR A 43 -2.87 0.76 -21.03
CA THR A 43 -3.13 -0.20 -22.11
C THR A 43 -2.65 0.38 -23.45
N ASP A 44 -2.41 -0.48 -24.44
CA ASP A 44 -1.95 -0.03 -25.76
C ASP A 44 -2.96 0.95 -26.41
N ALA A 45 -4.26 0.80 -26.13
CA ALA A 45 -5.30 1.71 -26.61
C ALA A 45 -5.19 3.13 -26.00
N ASN A 46 -4.64 3.27 -24.80
CA ASN A 46 -4.57 4.53 -24.05
C ASN A 46 -3.13 5.00 -23.78
N SER A 47 -2.14 4.40 -24.44
CA SER A 47 -0.71 4.73 -24.26
C SER A 47 -0.35 6.19 -24.55
N GLY A 48 -1.21 6.92 -25.24
CA GLY A 48 -1.07 8.36 -25.50
C GLY A 48 -1.53 9.27 -24.34
N GLU A 49 -2.25 8.75 -23.34
CA GLU A 49 -2.73 9.58 -22.22
C GLU A 49 -1.59 9.88 -21.22
N ALA A 50 -1.16 11.15 -21.19
CA ALA A 50 -0.07 11.59 -20.31
C ALA A 50 -0.35 11.31 -18.83
N ALA A 51 -1.61 11.42 -18.38
CA ALA A 51 -2.00 11.16 -17.00
C ALA A 51 -1.77 9.70 -16.57
N LEU A 52 -1.92 8.73 -17.49
CA LEU A 52 -1.69 7.31 -17.22
C LEU A 52 -0.19 6.95 -17.23
N ARG A 53 0.64 7.77 -17.85
CA ARG A 53 2.10 7.55 -17.91
C ARG A 53 2.87 8.10 -16.71
N LEU A 54 2.19 8.83 -15.80
CA LEU A 54 2.81 9.38 -14.59
C LEU A 54 3.36 8.30 -13.63
N PHE A 55 2.87 7.08 -13.74
CA PHE A 55 3.23 5.95 -12.89
C PHE A 55 4.10 4.90 -13.61
N GLU A 56 4.58 5.17 -14.84
CA GLU A 56 5.54 4.32 -15.56
C GLU A 56 6.97 4.46 -14.98
N ILE A 57 7.06 4.49 -13.67
CA ILE A 57 8.32 4.61 -12.90
C ILE A 57 8.30 3.65 -11.72
N VAL A 58 9.43 3.56 -11.01
CA VAL A 58 9.54 2.77 -9.78
C VAL A 58 9.06 3.58 -8.58
N TYR A 59 8.03 3.05 -7.90
CA TYR A 59 7.62 3.48 -6.56
C TYR A 59 8.10 2.45 -5.54
N GLY A 60 8.74 2.93 -4.45
CA GLY A 60 9.33 2.03 -3.46
C GLY A 60 8.32 1.11 -2.81
N ARG A 61 7.20 1.66 -2.28
CA ARG A 61 6.12 0.86 -1.66
C ARG A 61 5.52 -0.15 -2.65
N ASP A 62 5.14 0.32 -3.84
CA ASP A 62 4.41 -0.48 -4.84
C ASP A 62 5.24 -1.66 -5.34
N SER A 63 6.50 -1.40 -5.65
CA SER A 63 7.44 -2.43 -6.10
C SER A 63 7.73 -3.45 -5.00
N LEU A 64 7.87 -3.00 -3.74
CA LEU A 64 8.09 -3.89 -2.60
C LEU A 64 6.87 -4.76 -2.31
N MET A 65 5.66 -4.18 -2.35
CA MET A 65 4.43 -4.96 -2.16
C MET A 65 4.27 -6.01 -3.26
N ALA A 66 4.46 -5.64 -4.53
CA ALA A 66 4.42 -6.60 -5.63
C ALA A 66 5.46 -7.70 -5.46
N ALA A 67 6.70 -7.35 -5.08
CA ALA A 67 7.77 -8.30 -4.82
C ALA A 67 7.50 -9.22 -3.61
N LEU A 68 6.76 -8.74 -2.59
CA LEU A 68 6.31 -9.57 -1.47
C LEU A 68 5.17 -10.51 -1.87
N PHE A 69 4.29 -10.13 -2.81
CA PHE A 69 3.18 -10.95 -3.26
C PHE A 69 3.63 -12.14 -4.12
N VAL A 70 4.58 -11.92 -5.01
CA VAL A 70 5.03 -12.95 -5.97
C VAL A 70 6.49 -13.38 -5.79
N GLY A 71 7.19 -12.90 -4.76
CA GLY A 71 8.62 -13.15 -4.61
C GLY A 71 8.99 -14.61 -4.34
N ASP A 72 8.06 -15.45 -3.90
CA ASP A 72 8.30 -16.88 -3.76
C ASP A 72 8.21 -17.61 -5.12
N LEU A 73 7.45 -17.06 -6.07
CA LEU A 73 7.40 -17.49 -7.46
C LEU A 73 8.56 -16.91 -8.28
N PHE A 74 8.96 -15.67 -7.98
CA PHE A 74 10.00 -14.91 -8.68
C PHE A 74 11.04 -14.37 -7.71
N PRO A 75 11.90 -15.21 -7.10
CA PRO A 75 12.88 -14.78 -6.09
C PRO A 75 13.82 -13.66 -6.59
N LEU A 76 14.19 -13.72 -7.87
CA LEU A 76 15.03 -12.69 -8.49
C LEU A 76 14.38 -11.30 -8.47
N LEU A 77 13.06 -11.21 -8.64
CA LEU A 77 12.34 -9.93 -8.54
C LEU A 77 12.47 -9.32 -7.14
N ARG A 78 12.31 -10.13 -6.10
CA ARG A 78 12.43 -9.65 -4.71
C ARG A 78 13.84 -9.16 -4.42
N GLU A 79 14.85 -9.93 -4.78
CA GLU A 79 16.25 -9.54 -4.61
C GLU A 79 16.59 -8.26 -5.39
N ALA A 80 16.22 -8.20 -6.66
CA ALA A 80 16.48 -7.04 -7.52
C ALA A 80 15.76 -5.77 -7.03
N THR A 81 14.53 -5.91 -6.49
CA THR A 81 13.79 -4.80 -5.90
C THR A 81 14.50 -4.26 -4.66
N VAL A 82 14.96 -5.15 -3.79
CA VAL A 82 15.70 -4.77 -2.59
C VAL A 82 17.02 -4.08 -2.94
N LEU A 83 17.82 -4.64 -3.84
CA LEU A 83 19.08 -4.05 -4.29
C LEU A 83 18.88 -2.67 -4.92
N TYR A 84 17.93 -2.55 -5.84
CA TYR A 84 17.63 -1.29 -6.50
C TYR A 84 17.25 -0.18 -5.50
N LEU A 85 16.39 -0.49 -4.53
CA LEU A 85 15.97 0.48 -3.53
C LEU A 85 17.08 0.81 -2.53
N ALA A 86 18.00 -0.14 -2.26
CA ALA A 86 19.19 0.10 -1.46
C ALA A 86 20.12 1.13 -2.11
N ASP A 87 20.26 1.12 -3.44
CA ASP A 87 21.07 2.10 -4.18
C ASP A 87 20.51 3.53 -4.07
N TYR A 88 19.20 3.67 -3.86
CA TYR A 88 18.51 4.96 -3.68
C TYR A 88 18.13 5.24 -2.22
N GLN A 89 18.67 4.49 -1.26
CA GLN A 89 18.38 4.70 0.16
C GLN A 89 18.91 6.06 0.64
N GLY A 90 18.13 6.75 1.47
CA GLY A 90 18.48 8.05 2.03
C GLY A 90 19.80 8.01 2.82
N GLN A 91 20.66 9.02 2.57
CA GLN A 91 22.00 9.14 3.15
C GLN A 91 22.14 10.35 4.08
N ARG A 92 21.27 11.35 3.95
CA ARG A 92 21.36 12.64 4.65
C ARG A 92 19.98 13.13 5.07
N TYR A 93 19.96 14.22 5.84
CA TYR A 93 18.72 14.95 6.12
C TYR A 93 18.55 16.05 5.06
N ASP A 94 17.49 15.95 4.27
CA ASP A 94 17.14 16.92 3.24
C ASP A 94 15.62 17.15 3.25
N ALA A 95 15.21 18.31 3.72
CA ALA A 95 13.80 18.66 3.87
C ALA A 95 13.05 18.76 2.54
N TRP A 96 13.74 19.12 1.44
CA TRP A 96 13.12 19.22 0.11
C TRP A 96 12.72 17.87 -0.44
N HIS A 97 13.58 16.86 -0.30
CA HIS A 97 13.33 15.48 -0.72
C HIS A 97 12.60 14.67 0.35
N GLU A 98 12.44 15.21 1.56
CA GLU A 98 12.04 14.48 2.78
C GLU A 98 12.94 13.28 3.06
N GLU A 99 14.23 13.41 2.71
CA GLU A 99 15.26 12.40 2.89
C GLU A 99 15.72 12.35 4.35
N GLU A 100 15.88 11.14 4.85
CA GLU A 100 16.51 10.83 6.14
C GLU A 100 17.47 9.64 5.97
N PRO A 101 18.61 9.60 6.69
CA PRO A 101 19.53 8.46 6.60
C PRO A 101 18.83 7.14 6.88
N GLY A 102 18.91 6.20 5.93
CA GLY A 102 18.30 4.88 6.02
C GLY A 102 16.85 4.76 5.56
N ARG A 103 16.17 5.88 5.28
CA ARG A 103 14.80 5.88 4.75
C ARG A 103 14.78 5.34 3.32
N ILE A 104 13.76 4.56 2.97
CA ILE A 104 13.56 4.07 1.60
C ILE A 104 12.72 5.08 0.81
N ALA A 105 13.15 5.35 -0.43
CA ALA A 105 12.48 6.29 -1.30
C ALA A 105 11.07 5.84 -1.69
N HIS A 106 10.15 6.80 -1.77
CA HIS A 106 8.80 6.59 -2.29
C HIS A 106 8.78 6.62 -3.82
N MET A 107 9.34 7.67 -4.43
CA MET A 107 9.45 7.83 -5.88
C MET A 107 10.91 8.03 -6.27
N ILE A 108 11.39 7.21 -7.21
CA ILE A 108 12.81 7.29 -7.59
C ILE A 108 13.04 8.41 -8.61
N TRP A 109 12.27 8.46 -9.67
CA TRP A 109 12.37 9.48 -10.71
C TRP A 109 11.10 9.56 -11.54
N ASN A 110 10.70 10.78 -11.93
CA ASN A 110 9.56 10.98 -12.83
C ASN A 110 9.86 12.06 -13.87
N PRO A 111 10.21 11.67 -15.12
CA PRO A 111 10.51 12.61 -16.18
C PRO A 111 9.31 13.42 -16.68
N ASN A 112 8.09 12.94 -16.37
CA ASN A 112 6.84 13.50 -16.90
C ASN A 112 6.12 14.40 -15.88
N ARG A 113 6.68 14.56 -14.69
CA ARG A 113 6.10 15.37 -13.63
C ARG A 113 6.98 16.57 -13.35
N ASP A 114 6.54 17.73 -13.82
CA ASP A 114 7.01 19.01 -13.27
C ASP A 114 6.36 19.15 -11.89
N THR A 115 6.98 18.50 -10.89
CA THR A 115 6.52 18.57 -9.51
C THR A 115 7.56 19.36 -8.74
N ASN A 116 7.06 20.18 -7.81
CA ASN A 116 7.90 20.81 -6.78
C ASN A 116 8.41 19.79 -5.74
N LEU A 117 8.56 18.52 -6.13
CA LEU A 117 9.16 17.46 -5.34
C LEU A 117 10.55 17.15 -5.90
N GLY A 118 11.55 17.15 -5.05
CA GLY A 118 12.86 16.62 -5.40
C GLY A 118 12.81 15.11 -5.64
N TYR A 119 13.62 14.57 -6.54
CA TYR A 119 13.78 13.15 -6.78
C TYR A 119 15.20 12.70 -6.47
N PRO A 120 15.40 11.52 -5.81
CA PRO A 120 14.35 10.67 -5.24
C PRO A 120 13.56 11.40 -4.15
N TYR A 121 12.24 11.12 -4.05
CA TYR A 121 11.36 11.64 -3.02
C TYR A 121 11.10 10.58 -1.94
N PHE A 122 11.21 10.96 -0.66
CA PHE A 122 11.18 10.02 0.45
C PHE A 122 9.92 10.10 1.32
N GLY A 123 8.93 10.90 0.96
CA GLY A 123 7.71 11.10 1.75
C GLY A 123 6.81 9.87 1.84
N THR A 124 7.30 8.83 2.50
CA THR A 124 6.61 7.59 2.84
C THR A 124 7.21 7.00 4.12
N VAL A 125 6.39 6.42 5.01
CA VAL A 125 6.90 5.73 6.21
C VAL A 125 6.74 4.21 6.13
N ASP A 126 5.92 3.71 5.23
CA ASP A 126 5.61 2.30 5.05
C ASP A 126 6.59 1.56 4.12
N ALA A 127 7.24 2.25 3.17
CA ALA A 127 8.23 1.62 2.29
C ALA A 127 9.43 1.03 3.05
N THR A 128 9.91 1.68 4.13
CA THR A 128 11.06 1.19 4.88
C THR A 128 10.77 -0.13 5.64
N PRO A 129 9.65 -0.30 6.38
CA PRO A 129 9.25 -1.60 6.90
C PRO A 129 9.06 -2.67 5.81
N HIS A 130 8.42 -2.35 4.69
CA HIS A 130 8.31 -3.29 3.56
C HIS A 130 9.67 -3.72 3.02
N PHE A 131 10.63 -2.80 2.93
CA PHE A 131 12.00 -3.11 2.51
C PHE A 131 12.68 -4.07 3.48
N ILE A 132 12.56 -3.84 4.78
CA ILE A 132 13.12 -4.73 5.81
C ILE A 132 12.54 -6.14 5.64
N SER A 133 11.21 -6.28 5.55
CA SER A 133 10.57 -7.57 5.35
C SER A 133 10.97 -8.24 4.04
N ALA A 134 11.03 -7.51 2.92
CA ALA A 134 11.46 -8.06 1.64
C ALA A 134 12.93 -8.54 1.68
N ALA A 135 13.81 -7.76 2.34
CA ALA A 135 15.22 -8.15 2.54
C ALA A 135 15.34 -9.42 3.40
N MET A 136 14.58 -9.52 4.50
CA MET A 136 14.60 -10.69 5.38
C MET A 136 14.08 -11.94 4.66
N HIS A 137 13.00 -11.84 3.86
CA HIS A 137 12.50 -12.94 3.04
C HIS A 137 13.51 -13.37 1.95
N ALA A 138 14.22 -12.40 1.34
CA ALA A 138 15.29 -12.71 0.38
C ALA A 138 16.48 -13.43 1.04
N ILE A 139 16.90 -12.99 2.22
CA ILE A 139 17.95 -13.65 3.01
C ILE A 139 17.53 -15.07 3.43
N GLN A 140 16.28 -15.26 3.84
CA GLN A 140 15.75 -16.58 4.20
C GLN A 140 15.78 -17.54 3.00
N ALA A 141 15.41 -17.06 1.82
CA ALA A 141 15.44 -17.85 0.59
C ALA A 141 16.87 -18.10 0.08
N ARG A 142 17.76 -17.11 0.18
CA ARG A 142 19.16 -17.16 -0.23
C ARG A 142 20.07 -16.52 0.84
N PRO A 143 20.59 -17.28 1.81
CA PRO A 143 21.37 -16.72 2.93
C PRO A 143 22.59 -15.88 2.51
N THR A 144 23.21 -16.17 1.36
CA THR A 144 24.33 -15.39 0.84
C THR A 144 23.96 -13.96 0.46
N PHE A 145 22.68 -13.67 0.23
CA PHE A 145 22.15 -12.35 -0.09
C PHE A 145 22.39 -11.34 1.05
N GLU A 146 22.48 -11.80 2.28
CA GLU A 146 22.80 -10.94 3.43
C GLU A 146 24.09 -10.12 3.20
N GLY A 147 25.11 -10.74 2.59
CA GLY A 147 26.37 -10.04 2.29
C GLY A 147 26.21 -8.85 1.35
N GLU A 148 25.24 -8.92 0.44
CA GLU A 148 24.96 -7.87 -0.57
C GLU A 148 24.19 -6.70 0.02
N ILE A 149 23.31 -6.95 1.02
CA ILE A 149 22.33 -5.98 1.52
C ILE A 149 22.58 -5.49 2.96
N ARG A 150 23.53 -6.08 3.69
CA ARG A 150 23.74 -5.88 5.13
C ARG A 150 23.77 -4.41 5.55
N HIS A 151 24.46 -3.54 4.83
CA HIS A 151 24.60 -2.13 5.19
C HIS A 151 23.28 -1.38 5.02
N ALA A 152 22.57 -1.63 3.92
CA ALA A 152 21.27 -1.00 3.65
C ALA A 152 20.20 -1.49 4.62
N LEU A 153 20.18 -2.79 4.93
CA LEU A 153 19.28 -3.35 5.94
C LEU A 153 19.52 -2.75 7.32
N ALA A 154 20.78 -2.68 7.76
CA ALA A 154 21.13 -2.06 9.05
C ALA A 154 20.73 -0.57 9.09
N ALA A 155 20.91 0.17 8.01
CA ALA A 155 20.51 1.57 7.92
C ALA A 155 18.99 1.74 7.97
N ALA A 156 18.23 0.86 7.31
CA ALA A 156 16.75 0.86 7.36
C ALA A 156 16.22 0.56 8.76
N VAL A 157 16.79 -0.45 9.44
CA VAL A 157 16.45 -0.79 10.84
C VAL A 157 16.77 0.40 11.76
N ALA A 158 17.96 0.99 11.62
CA ALA A 158 18.34 2.16 12.39
C ALA A 158 17.41 3.36 12.17
N TRP A 159 16.95 3.59 10.94
CA TRP A 159 15.94 4.61 10.65
C TRP A 159 14.64 4.31 11.39
N LEU A 160 14.10 3.10 11.29
CA LEU A 160 12.87 2.69 11.96
C LEU A 160 12.94 2.90 13.47
N LEU A 161 14.04 2.44 14.09
CA LEU A 161 14.25 2.61 15.54
C LEU A 161 14.34 4.09 15.95
N ARG A 162 15.02 4.94 15.17
CA ARG A 162 15.06 6.39 15.41
C ARG A 162 13.69 7.03 15.32
N ARG A 163 12.88 6.66 14.30
CA ARG A 163 11.52 7.21 14.14
C ARG A 163 10.64 6.85 15.32
N LEU A 164 10.65 5.60 15.75
CA LEU A 164 9.92 5.16 16.95
C LEU A 164 10.39 5.84 18.24
N ALA A 165 11.69 6.08 18.39
CA ALA A 165 12.24 6.76 19.56
C ALA A 165 11.97 8.27 19.57
N SER A 166 11.83 8.89 18.41
CA SER A 166 11.57 10.34 18.28
C SER A 166 10.09 10.72 18.46
N ASP A 167 9.18 9.77 18.28
CA ASP A 167 7.75 10.00 18.54
C ASP A 167 7.43 9.81 20.03
N ASN A 168 6.77 10.80 20.64
CA ASN A 168 6.46 10.79 22.06
C ASN A 168 5.46 9.69 22.48
N LEU A 169 4.77 9.07 21.52
CA LEU A 169 3.90 7.92 21.75
C LEU A 169 4.61 6.59 21.44
N GLY A 170 5.83 6.62 20.88
CA GLY A 170 6.55 5.44 20.42
C GLY A 170 5.91 4.78 19.19
N LEU A 171 5.25 5.55 18.33
CA LEU A 171 4.60 5.13 17.11
C LEU A 171 5.42 5.48 15.88
N LEU A 172 5.28 4.72 14.80
CA LEU A 172 5.80 5.13 13.49
C LEU A 172 4.83 6.16 12.89
N SER A 173 5.17 7.43 13.08
CA SER A 173 4.39 8.55 12.59
C SER A 173 5.07 9.26 11.43
N HIS A 174 4.26 9.93 10.61
CA HIS A 174 4.70 10.80 9.54
C HIS A 174 4.25 12.25 9.82
N GLN A 175 5.03 13.17 9.29
CA GLN A 175 4.67 14.58 9.20
C GLN A 175 5.42 15.12 7.98
N ARG A 176 4.70 15.70 7.06
CA ARG A 176 5.28 16.32 5.88
C ARG A 176 6.14 17.53 6.29
N VAL A 177 7.37 17.60 5.76
CA VAL A 177 8.31 18.70 5.96
C VAL A 177 8.31 19.63 4.77
N ASN A 178 8.32 19.07 3.55
CA ASN A 178 8.16 19.84 2.32
C ASN A 178 6.69 20.23 2.16
N SER A 179 6.38 21.53 2.04
CA SER A 179 5.00 22.03 1.88
C SER A 179 4.30 21.48 0.63
N HIS A 180 5.04 21.04 -0.38
CA HIS A 180 4.53 20.38 -1.59
C HIS A 180 4.49 18.85 -1.47
N GLY A 181 5.00 18.30 -0.37
CA GLY A 181 5.05 16.88 -0.12
C GLY A 181 3.69 16.26 0.16
N ILE A 182 3.64 14.93 0.17
CA ILE A 182 2.44 14.15 0.46
C ILE A 182 2.07 14.34 1.94
N ALA A 183 0.80 14.69 2.21
CA ALA A 183 0.34 14.95 3.57
C ALA A 183 0.24 13.67 4.40
N ASN A 184 -0.34 12.60 3.85
CA ASN A 184 -0.39 11.27 4.44
C ASN A 184 0.65 10.37 3.78
N GLN A 185 1.77 10.13 4.45
CA GLN A 185 2.93 9.41 3.92
C GLN A 185 2.81 7.89 4.12
N VAL A 186 1.67 7.35 3.72
CA VAL A 186 1.27 5.93 3.79
C VAL A 186 0.50 5.56 2.53
N TRP A 187 0.05 4.31 2.37
CA TRP A 187 -0.61 3.89 1.13
C TRP A 187 -1.90 4.67 0.82
N LYS A 188 -2.65 5.08 1.83
CA LYS A 188 -3.79 6.01 1.68
C LYS A 188 -3.30 7.44 1.71
N ASP A 189 -2.59 7.85 0.68
CA ASP A 189 -1.83 9.09 0.63
C ASP A 189 -2.63 10.36 0.25
N SER A 190 -3.91 10.24 -0.11
CA SER A 190 -4.74 11.43 -0.30
C SER A 190 -4.88 12.23 1.01
N TRP A 191 -4.86 13.55 0.89
CA TRP A 191 -4.83 14.46 2.04
C TRP A 191 -5.98 14.24 3.04
N ASP A 192 -7.12 13.75 2.59
CA ASP A 192 -8.36 13.56 3.36
C ASP A 192 -8.62 12.11 3.76
N SER A 193 -7.71 11.19 3.49
CA SER A 193 -7.86 9.76 3.78
C SER A 193 -7.85 9.43 5.28
N MET A 194 -7.25 10.30 6.07
CA MET A 194 -7.21 10.22 7.54
C MET A 194 -8.16 11.27 8.12
N SER A 195 -9.25 10.85 8.76
CA SER A 195 -10.26 11.76 9.28
C SER A 195 -10.87 11.29 10.60
N HIS A 196 -11.47 12.23 11.32
CA HIS A 196 -12.32 11.98 12.48
C HIS A 196 -13.75 11.62 12.04
N VAL A 197 -14.54 11.06 12.96
CA VAL A 197 -15.94 10.65 12.72
C VAL A 197 -16.86 11.79 12.31
N ASP A 198 -16.54 13.03 12.66
CA ASP A 198 -17.27 14.22 12.23
C ASP A 198 -16.88 14.70 10.83
N GLY A 199 -15.93 14.02 10.18
CA GLY A 199 -15.42 14.35 8.86
C GLY A 199 -14.28 15.38 8.85
N THR A 200 -13.82 15.89 9.98
CA THR A 200 -12.61 16.72 10.03
C THR A 200 -11.38 15.88 9.69
N VAL A 201 -10.47 16.41 8.87
CA VAL A 201 -9.23 15.70 8.52
C VAL A 201 -8.25 15.69 9.68
N ALA A 202 -7.33 14.74 9.67
CA ALA A 202 -6.25 14.66 10.63
C ALA A 202 -5.46 15.98 10.70
N ASN A 203 -4.92 16.29 11.87
CA ASN A 203 -4.07 17.46 12.06
C ASN A 203 -2.69 17.23 11.41
N HIS A 204 -2.55 17.58 10.14
CA HIS A 204 -1.29 17.46 9.39
C HIS A 204 -0.20 18.46 9.81
N THR A 205 -0.48 19.37 10.76
CA THR A 205 0.57 20.26 11.32
C THR A 205 1.37 19.58 12.43
N ALA A 206 0.98 18.37 12.82
CA ALA A 206 1.63 17.55 13.83
C ALA A 206 1.79 16.12 13.31
N PRO A 207 2.59 15.25 13.98
CA PRO A 207 2.75 13.87 13.59
C PRO A 207 1.43 13.09 13.56
N VAL A 208 1.20 12.34 12.49
CA VAL A 208 0.06 11.42 12.31
C VAL A 208 0.61 10.00 12.20
N ALA A 209 0.03 9.06 12.94
CA ALA A 209 0.37 7.64 12.87
C ALA A 209 -0.80 6.87 12.27
N SER A 210 -0.57 6.07 11.22
CA SER A 210 -1.57 5.18 10.62
C SER A 210 -1.46 3.76 11.19
N LEU A 211 -2.56 3.03 11.23
CA LEU A 211 -2.63 1.70 11.83
C LEU A 211 -1.76 0.67 11.08
N GLU A 212 -1.88 0.62 9.76
CA GLU A 212 -1.16 -0.36 8.93
C GLU A 212 0.36 -0.15 8.98
N ALA A 213 0.82 1.10 9.08
CA ALA A 213 2.25 1.37 9.23
C ALA A 213 2.80 0.82 10.56
N GLN A 214 1.98 0.78 11.63
CA GLN A 214 2.37 0.15 12.89
C GLN A 214 2.49 -1.36 12.74
N ALA A 215 1.53 -2.00 12.03
CA ALA A 215 1.58 -3.44 11.77
C ALA A 215 2.84 -3.83 10.99
N LEU A 216 3.15 -3.10 9.90
CA LEU A 216 4.36 -3.29 9.10
C LEU A 216 5.64 -3.08 9.92
N ALA A 217 5.69 -2.02 10.72
CA ALA A 217 6.84 -1.74 11.59
C ALA A 217 7.04 -2.83 12.64
N TYR A 218 5.95 -3.31 13.25
CA TYR A 218 6.00 -4.39 14.23
C TYR A 218 6.59 -5.67 13.64
N ASP A 219 6.06 -6.10 12.48
CA ASP A 219 6.52 -7.32 11.81
C ASP A 219 7.98 -7.20 11.37
N ALA A 220 8.39 -6.06 10.80
CA ALA A 220 9.78 -5.79 10.45
C ALA A 220 10.72 -5.87 11.65
N LEU A 221 10.32 -5.31 12.81
CA LEU A 221 11.12 -5.38 14.04
C LEU A 221 11.26 -6.82 14.55
N VAL A 222 10.19 -7.61 14.51
CA VAL A 222 10.22 -9.02 14.90
C VAL A 222 11.12 -9.83 13.97
N GLU A 223 11.06 -9.59 12.67
CA GLU A 223 11.87 -10.28 11.65
C GLU A 223 13.38 -10.04 11.84
N VAL A 224 13.78 -8.85 12.28
CA VAL A 224 15.20 -8.52 12.54
C VAL A 224 15.63 -8.76 14.00
N GLY A 225 14.74 -9.28 14.85
CA GLY A 225 15.05 -9.59 16.25
C GLY A 225 15.02 -8.41 17.22
N GLU A 226 14.49 -7.24 16.83
CA GLU A 226 14.36 -6.04 17.67
C GLU A 226 13.13 -6.13 18.59
N LEU A 227 13.04 -7.23 19.35
CA LEU A 227 11.85 -7.62 20.13
C LEU A 227 11.45 -6.59 21.19
N HIS A 228 12.40 -5.90 21.82
CA HIS A 228 12.07 -4.87 22.81
C HIS A 228 11.41 -3.64 22.17
N ALA A 229 11.80 -3.28 20.95
CA ALA A 229 11.17 -2.20 20.21
C ALA A 229 9.76 -2.64 19.74
N ALA A 230 9.61 -3.86 19.24
CA ALA A 230 8.34 -4.45 18.87
C ALA A 230 7.35 -4.46 20.05
N ASP A 231 7.77 -4.91 21.23
CA ASP A 231 6.93 -4.92 22.43
C ASP A 231 6.47 -3.52 22.87
N ARG A 232 7.34 -2.51 22.76
CA ARG A 232 6.96 -1.12 23.05
C ARG A 232 5.93 -0.62 22.06
N LEU A 233 6.16 -0.87 20.77
CA LEU A 233 5.23 -0.50 19.70
C LEU A 233 3.86 -1.18 19.90
N ALA A 234 3.83 -2.48 20.20
CA ALA A 234 2.58 -3.21 20.47
C ALA A 234 1.77 -2.60 21.62
N ARG A 235 2.44 -2.21 22.73
CA ARG A 235 1.76 -1.52 23.84
C ARG A 235 1.21 -0.15 23.43
N SER A 236 1.93 0.58 22.59
CA SER A 236 1.47 1.88 22.10
C SER A 236 0.27 1.74 21.16
N VAL A 237 0.28 0.73 20.29
CA VAL A 237 -0.86 0.42 19.42
C VAL A 237 -2.08 0.04 20.26
N GLU A 238 -1.90 -0.85 21.23
CA GLU A 238 -2.98 -1.22 22.14
C GLU A 238 -3.61 -0.02 22.83
N LYS A 239 -2.78 0.86 23.35
CA LYS A 239 -3.22 2.04 24.10
C LYS A 239 -3.93 3.10 23.27
N HIS A 240 -3.47 3.30 22.02
CA HIS A 240 -3.88 4.47 21.25
C HIS A 240 -4.80 4.15 20.08
N PHE A 241 -4.83 2.91 19.58
CA PHE A 241 -5.64 2.53 18.43
C PHE A 241 -6.85 1.66 18.77
N TRP A 242 -6.78 0.81 19.82
CA TRP A 242 -7.90 -0.06 20.17
C TRP A 242 -9.01 0.72 20.88
N LEU A 243 -10.22 0.74 20.30
CA LEU A 243 -11.38 1.50 20.78
C LEU A 243 -12.42 0.63 21.51
N GLY A 244 -12.05 -0.61 21.86
CA GLY A 244 -12.95 -1.56 22.52
C GLY A 244 -13.74 -2.45 21.55
N ASP A 245 -14.01 -1.99 20.33
CA ASP A 245 -14.78 -2.70 19.30
C ASP A 245 -14.03 -2.85 17.97
N PHE A 246 -13.23 -1.85 17.62
CA PHE A 246 -12.42 -1.83 16.39
C PHE A 246 -11.15 -1.01 16.60
N TYR A 247 -10.22 -1.08 15.64
CA TYR A 247 -9.02 -0.25 15.63
C TYR A 247 -9.25 1.05 14.85
N ALA A 248 -8.88 2.19 15.43
CA ALA A 248 -8.84 3.49 14.76
C ALA A 248 -7.96 3.41 13.50
N ILE A 249 -8.33 4.14 12.44
CA ILE A 249 -7.50 4.22 11.22
C ILE A 249 -6.13 4.84 11.51
N GLY A 250 -6.05 5.74 12.47
CA GLY A 250 -4.84 6.46 12.82
C GLY A 250 -4.95 7.17 14.16
N VAL A 251 -3.86 7.85 14.51
CA VAL A 251 -3.77 8.75 15.69
C VAL A 251 -3.12 10.04 15.26
N ASP A 252 -3.80 11.17 15.49
CA ASP A 252 -3.23 12.51 15.32
C ASP A 252 -2.96 13.18 16.67
N ARG A 253 -2.68 14.47 16.64
CA ARG A 253 -2.48 15.31 17.83
C ARG A 253 -3.50 16.43 17.85
N ASP A 254 -4.13 16.64 18.99
CA ASP A 254 -5.02 17.76 19.22
C ASP A 254 -4.26 19.09 18.99
N PRO A 255 -4.78 19.99 18.14
CA PRO A 255 -4.04 21.22 17.78
C PRO A 255 -3.86 22.21 18.94
N ALA A 256 -4.69 22.15 19.97
CA ALA A 256 -4.62 23.05 21.11
C ALA A 256 -3.72 22.52 22.24
N THR A 257 -3.76 21.21 22.48
CA THR A 257 -3.11 20.57 23.63
C THR A 257 -1.94 19.68 23.28
N GLY A 258 -1.81 19.25 22.01
CA GLY A 258 -0.84 18.25 21.56
C GLY A 258 -1.16 16.82 22.02
N ALA A 259 -2.29 16.61 22.70
CA ALA A 259 -2.69 15.28 23.17
C ALA A 259 -3.02 14.33 22.01
N PRO A 260 -2.72 13.02 22.15
CA PRO A 260 -3.08 12.04 21.13
C PRO A 260 -4.60 11.90 21.01
N ARG A 261 -5.10 11.92 19.75
CA ARG A 261 -6.49 11.70 19.43
C ARG A 261 -6.62 10.53 18.45
N PRO A 262 -7.37 9.47 18.75
CA PRO A 262 -7.66 8.45 17.76
C PRO A 262 -8.56 9.01 16.66
N LEU A 263 -8.22 8.71 15.41
CA LEU A 263 -9.05 8.91 14.24
C LEU A 263 -10.04 7.72 14.18
N SER A 264 -11.17 7.88 14.87
CA SER A 264 -12.09 6.78 15.19
C SER A 264 -13.02 6.40 14.03
N THR A 265 -12.55 6.56 12.78
CA THR A 265 -13.25 6.11 11.58
C THR A 265 -12.94 4.63 11.31
N ARG A 266 -13.94 3.89 10.82
CA ARG A 266 -13.82 2.49 10.43
C ARG A 266 -13.30 2.39 9.01
N ALA A 267 -12.12 1.81 8.84
CA ALA A 267 -11.43 1.70 7.56
C ALA A 267 -10.82 0.31 7.36
N SER A 268 -10.58 -0.08 6.10
CA SER A 268 -9.97 -1.37 5.75
C SER A 268 -8.59 -1.60 6.37
N ASN A 269 -7.92 -0.54 6.80
CA ASN A 269 -6.61 -0.59 7.46
C ASN A 269 -6.55 -1.61 8.62
N MET A 270 -7.66 -1.83 9.35
CA MET A 270 -7.72 -2.84 10.41
C MET A 270 -7.55 -4.27 9.86
N GLY A 271 -7.88 -4.51 8.60
CA GLY A 271 -7.71 -5.81 7.94
C GLY A 271 -6.23 -6.20 7.76
N TRP A 272 -5.31 -5.23 7.69
CA TRP A 272 -3.87 -5.49 7.59
C TRP A 272 -3.32 -6.16 8.86
N LEU A 273 -3.96 -5.89 10.02
CA LEU A 273 -3.60 -6.54 11.27
C LEU A 273 -3.80 -8.06 11.23
N LEU A 274 -4.73 -8.58 10.42
CA LEU A 274 -4.95 -10.03 10.29
C LEU A 274 -3.70 -10.76 9.81
N ARG A 275 -2.88 -10.12 8.96
CA ARG A 275 -1.61 -10.68 8.51
C ARG A 275 -0.49 -10.48 9.53
N SER A 276 -0.56 -9.43 10.36
CA SER A 276 0.49 -9.07 11.29
C SER A 276 0.49 -9.94 12.55
N ARG A 277 1.69 -10.26 13.04
CA ARG A 277 1.90 -10.91 14.36
C ARG A 277 1.44 -10.06 15.53
N LEU A 278 1.12 -8.77 15.30
CA LEU A 278 0.57 -7.86 16.31
C LEU A 278 -0.78 -8.37 16.88
N LEU A 279 -1.53 -9.17 16.13
CA LEU A 279 -2.77 -9.81 16.57
C LEU A 279 -2.61 -11.25 17.08
N ASP A 280 -1.41 -11.75 17.25
CA ASP A 280 -1.20 -13.10 17.78
C ASP A 280 -1.77 -13.21 19.21
N GLY A 281 -2.54 -14.29 19.47
CA GLY A 281 -3.21 -14.50 20.75
C GLY A 281 -4.41 -13.57 21.03
N ARG A 282 -4.97 -12.93 20.00
CA ARG A 282 -6.13 -12.01 20.11
C ARG A 282 -7.28 -12.46 19.19
N GLU A 283 -7.70 -13.71 19.33
CA GLU A 283 -8.68 -14.36 18.44
C GLU A 283 -10.06 -13.68 18.45
N ASP A 284 -10.46 -13.07 19.56
CA ASP A 284 -11.67 -12.27 19.68
C ASP A 284 -11.63 -11.04 18.76
N ARG A 285 -10.50 -10.36 18.70
CA ARG A 285 -10.32 -9.20 17.82
C ARG A 285 -10.18 -9.60 16.35
N GLN A 286 -9.51 -10.72 16.08
CA GLN A 286 -9.44 -11.27 14.72
C GLN A 286 -10.85 -11.52 14.19
N ARG A 287 -11.71 -12.23 14.96
CA ARG A 287 -13.11 -12.46 14.60
C ARG A 287 -13.88 -11.15 14.41
N ARG A 288 -13.68 -10.19 15.32
CA ARG A 288 -14.39 -8.91 15.23
C ARG A 288 -14.01 -8.11 14.00
N ILE A 289 -12.74 -8.10 13.60
CA ILE A 289 -12.28 -7.48 12.34
C ILE A 289 -12.95 -8.16 11.16
N VAL A 290 -12.97 -9.49 11.12
CA VAL A 290 -13.60 -10.25 10.01
C VAL A 290 -15.10 -9.94 9.94
N GLU A 291 -15.83 -9.97 11.05
CA GLU A 291 -17.25 -9.60 11.11
C GLU A 291 -17.51 -8.21 10.53
N LEU A 292 -16.67 -7.23 10.86
CA LEU A 292 -16.81 -5.88 10.34
C LEU A 292 -16.52 -5.82 8.83
N LEU A 293 -15.41 -6.40 8.38
CA LEU A 293 -15.02 -6.34 6.96
C LEU A 293 -15.99 -7.08 6.05
N PHE A 294 -16.67 -8.12 6.56
CA PHE A 294 -17.66 -8.90 5.80
C PHE A 294 -19.10 -8.44 6.05
N SER A 295 -19.30 -7.33 6.77
CA SER A 295 -20.62 -6.71 6.91
C SER A 295 -20.99 -5.86 5.68
N ASP A 296 -22.25 -5.43 5.60
CA ASP A 296 -22.75 -4.49 4.57
C ASP A 296 -22.08 -3.12 4.65
N GLU A 297 -21.44 -2.78 5.79
CA GLU A 297 -20.67 -1.54 5.91
C GLU A 297 -19.43 -1.54 5.00
N PHE A 298 -18.79 -2.69 4.82
CA PHE A 298 -17.52 -2.79 4.11
C PHE A 298 -17.57 -3.61 2.83
N LEU A 299 -18.31 -4.73 2.83
CA LEU A 299 -18.27 -5.65 1.71
C LEU A 299 -19.15 -5.16 0.55
N ALA A 300 -18.49 -4.70 -0.52
CA ALA A 300 -19.12 -4.39 -1.81
C ALA A 300 -19.06 -5.60 -2.74
N GLU A 301 -19.69 -5.51 -3.91
CA GLU A 301 -19.61 -6.55 -4.95
C GLU A 301 -18.17 -6.85 -5.35
N SER A 302 -17.33 -5.81 -5.47
CA SER A 302 -15.92 -5.92 -5.88
C SER A 302 -14.96 -6.31 -4.75
N GLY A 303 -15.39 -6.29 -3.49
CA GLY A 303 -14.53 -6.56 -2.33
C GLY A 303 -14.75 -5.60 -1.15
N VAL A 304 -13.79 -5.57 -0.23
CA VAL A 304 -13.81 -4.70 0.94
C VAL A 304 -13.48 -3.26 0.54
N ARG A 305 -14.38 -2.34 0.91
CA ARG A 305 -14.20 -0.90 0.73
C ARG A 305 -13.10 -0.34 1.63
N THR A 306 -12.42 0.66 1.15
CA THR A 306 -11.38 1.39 1.92
C THR A 306 -11.93 2.08 3.16
N LEU A 307 -13.21 2.46 3.16
CA LEU A 307 -13.91 3.13 4.27
C LEU A 307 -15.32 2.55 4.43
N SER A 308 -15.80 2.40 5.66
CA SER A 308 -17.18 2.01 5.95
C SER A 308 -18.17 2.98 5.29
N ASN A 309 -19.23 2.46 4.69
CA ASN A 309 -20.27 3.29 4.07
C ASN A 309 -21.10 4.11 5.08
N ARG A 310 -20.88 3.92 6.38
CA ARG A 310 -21.49 4.70 7.46
C ARG A 310 -20.67 5.92 7.89
N GLU A 311 -19.45 6.04 7.39
CA GLU A 311 -18.59 7.17 7.73
C GLU A 311 -18.96 8.43 6.93
N VAL A 312 -18.84 9.61 7.56
CA VAL A 312 -19.24 10.90 6.98
C VAL A 312 -18.53 11.20 5.65
N ARG A 313 -17.26 10.78 5.53
CA ARG A 313 -16.46 10.98 4.31
C ARG A 313 -16.65 9.90 3.26
N PHE A 314 -17.45 8.89 3.52
CA PHE A 314 -17.68 7.84 2.52
C PHE A 314 -18.24 8.39 1.22
N ARG A 315 -17.59 8.01 0.11
CA ARG A 315 -18.07 8.16 -1.25
C ARG A 315 -17.57 6.97 -2.05
N SER A 316 -18.45 6.19 -2.66
CA SER A 316 -18.11 4.95 -3.37
C SER A 316 -17.03 5.12 -4.46
N ARG A 317 -16.85 6.33 -4.95
CA ARG A 317 -15.87 6.69 -5.99
C ARG A 317 -14.72 7.56 -5.47
N SER A 318 -14.65 7.81 -4.16
CA SER A 318 -13.54 8.57 -3.58
C SER A 318 -12.31 7.70 -3.45
N TYR A 319 -11.17 8.22 -3.91
CA TYR A 319 -9.90 7.51 -4.09
C TYR A 319 -9.52 6.60 -2.91
N HIS A 320 -9.47 7.12 -1.67
CA HIS A 320 -9.22 6.32 -0.47
C HIS A 320 -10.40 6.27 0.52
N ASN A 321 -11.55 6.90 0.18
CA ASN A 321 -12.67 7.02 1.10
C ASN A 321 -13.94 6.31 0.58
N GLY A 322 -13.78 5.10 0.02
CA GLY A 322 -14.92 4.28 -0.36
C GLY A 322 -14.73 3.35 -1.55
N THR A 323 -13.69 3.52 -2.37
CA THR A 323 -13.31 2.58 -3.44
C THR A 323 -12.81 1.26 -2.88
N VAL A 324 -12.70 0.25 -3.75
CA VAL A 324 -12.10 -1.07 -3.46
C VAL A 324 -10.75 -1.16 -4.16
N TRP A 325 -9.70 -1.47 -3.40
CA TRP A 325 -8.33 -1.58 -3.91
C TRP A 325 -7.89 -3.05 -3.95
N PRO A 326 -7.39 -3.52 -5.09
CA PRO A 326 -6.98 -4.91 -5.26
C PRO A 326 -5.90 -5.37 -4.27
N HIS A 327 -4.85 -4.57 -4.09
CA HIS A 327 -3.76 -4.92 -3.19
C HIS A 327 -4.19 -4.98 -1.72
N ASP A 328 -5.06 -4.06 -1.29
CA ASP A 328 -5.65 -4.03 0.05
C ASP A 328 -6.45 -5.31 0.31
N ASN A 329 -7.31 -5.68 -0.64
CA ASN A 329 -8.13 -6.90 -0.56
C ASN A 329 -7.30 -8.17 -0.62
N TYR A 330 -6.27 -8.21 -1.47
CA TYR A 330 -5.38 -9.36 -1.54
C TYR A 330 -4.57 -9.53 -0.24
N LEU A 331 -4.03 -8.46 0.31
CA LEU A 331 -3.30 -8.49 1.58
C LEU A 331 -4.21 -8.92 2.74
N ILE A 332 -5.45 -8.43 2.80
CA ILE A 332 -6.48 -8.89 3.76
C ILE A 332 -6.72 -10.39 3.56
N SER A 333 -6.84 -10.89 2.32
CA SER A 333 -7.06 -12.31 2.04
C SER A 333 -5.94 -13.20 2.54
N LEU A 334 -4.68 -12.75 2.44
CA LEU A 334 -3.53 -13.46 3.01
C LEU A 334 -3.61 -13.55 4.53
N GLY A 335 -4.02 -12.45 5.19
CA GLY A 335 -4.23 -12.42 6.63
C GLY A 335 -5.37 -13.32 7.09
N LEU A 336 -6.50 -13.32 6.38
CA LEU A 336 -7.64 -14.22 6.62
C LEU A 336 -7.22 -15.69 6.56
N GLU A 337 -6.54 -16.09 5.49
CA GLU A 337 -6.06 -17.45 5.32
C GLU A 337 -5.08 -17.87 6.44
N GLN A 338 -4.14 -16.99 6.79
CA GLN A 338 -3.19 -17.21 7.90
C GLN A 338 -3.90 -17.44 9.25
N ARG A 339 -5.07 -16.81 9.46
CA ARG A 339 -5.89 -16.93 10.68
C ARG A 339 -6.95 -18.03 10.62
N GLY A 340 -7.02 -18.79 9.54
CA GLY A 340 -7.97 -19.90 9.35
C GLY A 340 -9.36 -19.49 8.85
N PHE A 341 -9.57 -18.23 8.44
CA PHE A 341 -10.78 -17.74 7.77
C PHE A 341 -10.69 -17.99 6.26
N VAL A 342 -10.65 -19.27 5.90
CA VAL A 342 -10.34 -19.71 4.54
C VAL A 342 -11.43 -19.34 3.55
N ASP A 343 -12.70 -19.47 3.93
CA ASP A 343 -13.84 -19.15 3.07
C ASP A 343 -13.88 -17.66 2.72
N GLU A 344 -13.64 -16.80 3.71
CA GLU A 344 -13.56 -15.35 3.53
C GLU A 344 -12.35 -14.95 2.66
N ALA A 345 -11.21 -15.60 2.85
CA ALA A 345 -10.04 -15.39 2.01
C ALA A 345 -10.31 -15.73 0.54
N GLN A 346 -10.93 -16.87 0.29
CA GLN A 346 -11.30 -17.32 -1.07
C GLN A 346 -12.33 -16.38 -1.69
N GLU A 347 -13.31 -15.91 -0.91
CA GLU A 347 -14.32 -14.97 -1.39
C GLU A 347 -13.69 -13.65 -1.86
N LEU A 348 -12.74 -13.07 -1.11
CA LEU A 348 -12.04 -11.86 -1.56
C LEU A 348 -11.23 -12.10 -2.84
N ARG A 349 -10.50 -13.22 -2.92
CA ARG A 349 -9.74 -13.59 -4.13
C ARG A 349 -10.65 -13.81 -5.35
N ARG A 350 -11.81 -14.44 -5.14
CA ARG A 350 -12.82 -14.64 -6.18
C ARG A 350 -13.37 -13.29 -6.69
N ARG A 351 -13.69 -12.35 -5.78
CA ARG A 351 -14.15 -11.00 -6.15
C ARG A 351 -13.08 -10.24 -6.91
N LEU A 352 -11.83 -10.28 -6.46
CA LEU A 352 -10.69 -9.68 -7.14
C LEU A 352 -10.55 -10.22 -8.58
N ALA A 353 -10.53 -11.52 -8.76
CA ALA A 353 -10.46 -12.14 -10.08
C ALA A 353 -11.69 -11.81 -10.96
N SER A 354 -12.88 -11.71 -10.35
CA SER A 354 -14.12 -11.38 -11.07
C SER A 354 -14.07 -9.97 -11.65
N PHE A 355 -13.69 -8.96 -10.89
CA PHE A 355 -13.66 -7.61 -11.44
C PHE A 355 -12.48 -7.37 -12.39
N CYS A 356 -11.33 -8.01 -12.21
CA CYS A 356 -10.24 -7.97 -13.19
C CYS A 356 -10.72 -8.53 -14.55
N ARG A 357 -11.45 -9.65 -14.54
CA ARG A 357 -12.08 -10.20 -15.75
C ARG A 357 -13.15 -9.26 -16.33
N ALA A 358 -14.04 -8.72 -15.49
CA ALA A 358 -15.13 -7.85 -15.95
C ALA A 358 -14.63 -6.52 -16.54
N THR A 359 -13.50 -6.02 -16.07
CA THR A 359 -12.88 -4.79 -16.58
C THR A 359 -11.88 -5.04 -17.70
N HIS A 360 -11.50 -6.30 -17.97
CA HIS A 360 -10.39 -6.68 -18.85
C HIS A 360 -9.08 -5.95 -18.54
N ARG A 361 -8.81 -5.67 -17.25
CA ARG A 361 -7.67 -4.87 -16.75
C ARG A 361 -7.22 -5.34 -15.38
N PHE A 362 -6.09 -4.82 -14.95
CA PHE A 362 -5.56 -4.95 -13.58
C PHE A 362 -5.53 -3.57 -12.91
N PRO A 363 -6.70 -3.01 -12.59
CA PRO A 363 -6.82 -1.61 -12.23
C PRO A 363 -6.21 -1.29 -10.87
N GLU A 364 -5.91 -0.01 -10.67
CA GLU A 364 -5.50 0.54 -9.39
C GLU A 364 -6.58 0.35 -8.32
N PHE A 365 -7.82 0.67 -8.66
CA PHE A 365 -9.01 0.51 -7.82
C PHE A 365 -10.28 0.43 -8.68
N VAL A 366 -11.37 0.03 -8.05
CA VAL A 366 -12.72 0.05 -8.64
C VAL A 366 -13.70 0.74 -7.69
N GLY A 367 -14.89 1.10 -8.17
CA GLY A 367 -15.93 1.70 -7.33
C GLY A 367 -16.37 0.78 -6.19
N GLY A 368 -16.63 1.36 -5.02
CA GLY A 368 -17.10 0.67 -3.83
C GLY A 368 -18.64 0.71 -3.66
N GLY A 369 -19.38 0.99 -4.73
CA GLY A 369 -20.84 1.01 -4.73
C GLY A 369 -21.49 -0.37 -4.79
N GLY A 370 -22.83 -0.37 -4.97
CA GLY A 370 -23.62 -1.58 -5.16
C GLY A 370 -23.58 -2.09 -6.60
N PRO A 371 -24.40 -3.13 -6.91
CA PRO A 371 -24.43 -3.80 -8.22
C PRO A 371 -24.73 -2.88 -9.41
N ASP A 372 -25.43 -1.78 -9.16
CA ASP A 372 -25.81 -0.80 -10.19
C ASP A 372 -24.69 0.19 -10.52
N GLU A 373 -23.57 0.18 -9.80
CA GLU A 373 -22.45 1.06 -10.04
C GLU A 373 -21.40 0.34 -10.92
N ALA A 374 -21.12 0.90 -12.10
CA ALA A 374 -20.13 0.33 -13.00
C ALA A 374 -18.77 0.18 -12.26
N PRO A 375 -18.15 -1.01 -12.27
CA PRO A 375 -16.94 -1.26 -11.48
C PRO A 375 -15.76 -0.38 -11.92
N PHE A 376 -15.72 0.03 -13.18
CA PHE A 376 -14.66 0.86 -13.75
C PHE A 376 -15.17 2.26 -14.06
N THR A 377 -15.07 3.17 -13.12
CA THR A 377 -15.54 4.53 -13.25
C THR A 377 -14.42 5.53 -13.04
N LYS A 378 -14.61 6.75 -13.53
CA LYS A 378 -13.76 7.87 -13.14
C LYS A 378 -13.84 8.06 -11.65
N ARG A 379 -12.67 8.24 -11.02
CA ARG A 379 -12.59 8.58 -9.61
C ARG A 379 -12.88 10.06 -9.40
N ILE A 380 -13.45 10.38 -8.25
CA ILE A 380 -13.49 11.74 -7.73
C ILE A 380 -12.50 11.78 -6.57
N VAL A 381 -11.52 12.63 -6.67
CA VAL A 381 -10.49 12.79 -5.65
C VAL A 381 -10.57 14.20 -5.09
N ASP A 382 -10.66 14.31 -3.79
CA ASP A 382 -10.43 15.57 -3.11
C ASP A 382 -8.92 15.75 -2.96
N VAL A 383 -8.33 16.61 -3.76
CA VAL A 383 -6.90 16.96 -3.74
C VAL A 383 -6.74 18.30 -3.04
N TYR A 384 -5.69 18.42 -2.25
CA TYR A 384 -5.37 19.69 -1.62
C TYR A 384 -4.70 20.62 -2.64
N ASP A 385 -5.35 21.72 -2.94
CA ASP A 385 -4.79 22.79 -3.75
C ASP A 385 -3.90 23.69 -2.86
N THR A 386 -2.59 23.46 -2.94
CA THR A 386 -1.61 24.20 -2.14
C THR A 386 -1.53 25.68 -2.49
N ILE A 387 -1.97 26.07 -3.70
CA ILE A 387 -1.96 27.47 -4.15
C ILE A 387 -3.09 28.25 -3.49
N ASN A 388 -4.28 27.64 -3.41
CA ASN A 388 -5.47 28.29 -2.88
C ASN A 388 -5.80 27.85 -1.44
N ASP A 389 -4.93 27.04 -0.83
CA ASP A 389 -5.08 26.50 0.53
C ASP A 389 -6.49 25.87 0.76
N ARG A 390 -6.95 25.06 -0.16
CA ARG A 390 -8.26 24.43 -0.13
C ARG A 390 -8.29 23.08 -0.81
N PRO A 391 -9.24 22.20 -0.42
CA PRO A 391 -9.52 20.97 -1.18
C PRO A 391 -9.97 21.30 -2.61
N ASN A 392 -9.37 20.62 -3.58
CA ASN A 392 -9.76 20.69 -4.97
C ASN A 392 -10.30 19.34 -5.42
N ARG A 393 -11.49 19.30 -5.98
CA ARG A 393 -12.11 18.06 -6.47
C ARG A 393 -11.80 17.87 -7.95
N ILE A 394 -11.15 16.75 -8.26
CA ILE A 394 -10.82 16.36 -9.62
C ILE A 394 -11.39 14.98 -9.95
N GLU A 395 -11.73 14.77 -11.23
CA GLU A 395 -12.08 13.47 -11.76
C GLU A 395 -10.88 12.90 -12.53
N GLN A 396 -10.46 11.69 -12.17
CA GLN A 396 -9.39 10.97 -12.86
C GLN A 396 -9.79 9.50 -13.04
N PRO A 397 -9.41 8.86 -14.15
CA PRO A 397 -9.52 7.42 -14.27
C PRO A 397 -8.51 6.74 -13.33
N PRO A 398 -8.81 5.53 -12.81
CA PRO A 398 -7.81 4.70 -12.16
C PRO A 398 -6.72 4.32 -13.17
N GLN A 399 -5.52 4.04 -12.68
CA GLN A 399 -4.48 3.41 -13.51
C GLN A 399 -4.98 2.06 -14.00
N GLU A 400 -4.68 1.72 -15.26
CA GLU A 400 -5.30 0.57 -15.94
C GLU A 400 -4.65 -0.76 -15.60
N ILE A 401 -3.31 -0.79 -15.48
CA ILE A 401 -2.52 -1.98 -15.21
C ILE A 401 -1.48 -1.61 -14.15
N VAL A 402 -1.68 -2.08 -12.94
CA VAL A 402 -0.87 -1.71 -11.78
C VAL A 402 -0.13 -2.93 -11.23
N CYS A 403 1.14 -2.76 -10.86
CA CYS A 403 2.04 -3.83 -10.49
C CYS A 403 1.52 -4.70 -9.33
N TRP A 404 0.97 -4.11 -8.29
CA TRP A 404 0.44 -4.87 -7.15
C TRP A 404 -0.83 -5.66 -7.49
N THR A 405 -1.70 -5.14 -8.40
CA THR A 405 -2.89 -5.87 -8.86
C THR A 405 -2.49 -7.06 -9.73
N VAL A 406 -1.54 -6.84 -10.66
CA VAL A 406 -0.97 -7.91 -11.50
C VAL A 406 -0.30 -8.97 -10.62
N ALA A 407 0.53 -8.57 -9.66
CA ALA A 407 1.21 -9.48 -8.73
C ALA A 407 0.20 -10.29 -7.89
N ALA A 408 -0.84 -9.63 -7.36
CA ALA A 408 -1.91 -10.29 -6.62
C ALA A 408 -2.62 -11.35 -7.50
N MET A 409 -2.93 -11.03 -8.77
CA MET A 409 -3.60 -11.97 -9.67
C MET A 409 -2.71 -13.15 -10.05
N VAL A 410 -1.42 -12.92 -10.34
CA VAL A 410 -0.45 -14.01 -10.56
C VAL A 410 -0.40 -14.95 -9.37
N ALA A 411 -0.35 -14.41 -8.15
CA ALA A 411 -0.32 -15.20 -6.93
C ALA A 411 -1.64 -15.98 -6.70
N VAL A 412 -2.80 -15.37 -6.99
CA VAL A 412 -4.12 -16.04 -6.89
C VAL A 412 -4.23 -17.20 -7.86
N GLU A 413 -3.79 -17.06 -9.10
CA GLU A 413 -3.85 -18.13 -10.11
C GLU A 413 -2.91 -19.29 -9.76
N HIS A 414 -1.73 -19.00 -9.22
CA HIS A 414 -0.79 -20.07 -8.79
C HIS A 414 -1.23 -20.80 -7.52
N ALA A 415 -2.01 -20.17 -6.64
CA ALA A 415 -2.55 -20.82 -5.44
C ALA A 415 -3.75 -21.72 -5.73
N GLY A 416 -4.41 -21.57 -6.89
CA GLY A 416 -5.59 -22.31 -7.30
C GLY A 416 -5.31 -23.52 -8.22
N GLY A 417 -4.07 -23.74 -8.65
CA GLY A 417 -3.60 -24.87 -9.45
C GLY A 417 -2.84 -25.87 -8.58
#